data_e2bec1fa8d29092bc5f6e83d0710f4a9
#
_entry.id   e2bec1fa8d29092bc5f6e83d0710f4a9
#
_cell.length_a   1.000
_cell.length_b   1.000
_cell.length_c   1.000
_cell.angle_alpha   90.00
_cell.angle_beta   90.00
_cell.angle_gamma   90.00
#
_symmetry.space_group_name_H-M   'P 1'
#
loop_
_entity.id
_entity.type
_entity.pdbx_description
1 polymer ?
#
loop_
_entity_poly.entity_id
_entity_poly.type
_entity_poly.pdbx_seq_one_letter_code
_entity_poly.pdbx_strand_id
1 'polypeptide(L)'
;MKFEVTDSFAERMDSDDSLRRFRQNFLFPQRDGRDLLYFTGNSLGLQPNTAATYVTEVLDDWKALGVEGHISGKHPWLPYHEFVADNLAKIVGASPLEVVAMNSLTVNLHLMMVSFYRPTRERFKVIIESGAFPSDRYAVESQIRFHGYEPERALIEIKPREGEDCLRTEDIEREIGITGNQLALVMLGGVNYRTGQLFDMQRIAAAAQKAGAFVGFDLAHAAGNVPLKLHDWNADFAVWCSYKYLNSGPGAIAGAFIHERHADDDSIPRFAGWWGHEKETRFLMGPEFKPLRGAEGWQLSNPPIFQLAALRASLELFAEAGMEDLRKKSVQLTGYLEFLVNAIGDDRIELVTPSSADERGCQLSIRVRHADKSLYNNLLTRGISVDWREPDIVRCAPVPLYNSFSDVLSFTKALKECIDLK
;
A
#
# COMPACT_ATOMS: atom_id res chain seq x y z
N MET A 1 -9.01 0.81 27.21
CA MET A 1 -10.02 -0.26 27.31
C MET A 1 -9.33 -1.51 27.82
N LYS A 2 -9.97 -2.32 28.69
CA LYS A 2 -9.43 -3.60 29.16
C LYS A 2 -10.00 -4.70 28.27
N PHE A 3 -9.17 -5.43 27.54
CA PHE A 3 -9.56 -6.57 26.70
C PHE A 3 -9.82 -7.82 27.52
N GLU A 4 -10.67 -8.75 26.99
CA GLU A 4 -11.01 -10.02 27.61
C GLU A 4 -10.96 -11.14 26.56
N VAL A 5 -10.61 -12.37 27.00
CA VAL A 5 -10.55 -13.57 26.13
C VAL A 5 -11.91 -14.30 26.16
N THR A 6 -13.01 -13.61 25.82
CA THR A 6 -14.36 -14.19 25.87
C THR A 6 -15.13 -13.86 24.59
N ASP A 7 -16.01 -14.78 24.17
CA ASP A 7 -16.90 -14.55 23.02
C ASP A 7 -17.82 -13.35 23.28
N SER A 8 -18.37 -13.22 24.49
CA SER A 8 -19.26 -12.12 24.86
C SER A 8 -18.57 -10.75 24.78
N PHE A 9 -17.25 -10.69 25.05
CA PHE A 9 -16.49 -9.45 24.86
C PHE A 9 -16.35 -9.11 23.36
N ALA A 10 -15.95 -10.07 22.53
CA ALA A 10 -15.79 -9.87 21.10
C ALA A 10 -17.12 -9.46 20.43
N GLU A 11 -18.22 -10.15 20.77
CA GLU A 11 -19.57 -9.83 20.29
C GLU A 11 -20.04 -8.42 20.69
N ARG A 12 -19.73 -7.98 21.91
CA ARG A 12 -20.01 -6.61 22.36
C ARG A 12 -19.21 -5.61 21.54
N MET A 13 -17.92 -5.85 21.33
CA MET A 13 -17.07 -4.98 20.50
C MET A 13 -17.56 -4.90 19.06
N ASP A 14 -18.05 -6.03 18.48
CA ASP A 14 -18.65 -6.04 17.15
C ASP A 14 -19.98 -5.28 17.12
N SER A 15 -20.77 -5.33 18.20
CA SER A 15 -22.03 -4.59 18.30
C SER A 15 -21.83 -3.08 18.38
N ASP A 16 -20.75 -2.66 19.06
CA ASP A 16 -20.39 -1.26 19.24
C ASP A 16 -19.60 -0.68 18.05
N ASP A 17 -19.19 -1.52 17.09
CA ASP A 17 -18.43 -1.12 15.91
C ASP A 17 -19.29 -0.34 14.91
N SER A 18 -19.03 0.96 14.76
CA SER A 18 -19.70 1.82 13.79
C SER A 18 -19.47 1.43 12.33
N LEU A 19 -18.36 0.73 12.05
CA LEU A 19 -17.95 0.28 10.71
C LEU A 19 -18.44 -1.14 10.40
N ARG A 20 -19.11 -1.85 11.32
CA ARG A 20 -19.56 -3.23 11.11
C ARG A 20 -20.41 -3.42 9.84
N ARG A 21 -21.16 -2.36 9.46
CA ARG A 21 -22.02 -2.36 8.27
C ARG A 21 -21.26 -2.53 6.95
N PHE A 22 -19.98 -2.17 6.90
CA PHE A 22 -19.18 -2.27 5.69
C PHE A 22 -18.83 -3.72 5.31
N ARG A 23 -18.82 -4.66 6.27
CA ARG A 23 -18.55 -6.08 6.01
C ARG A 23 -19.48 -6.66 4.93
N GLN A 24 -20.75 -6.29 4.91
CA GLN A 24 -21.74 -6.76 3.92
C GLN A 24 -21.46 -6.26 2.49
N ASN A 25 -20.59 -5.27 2.33
CA ASN A 25 -20.20 -4.74 1.03
C ASN A 25 -19.07 -5.55 0.36
N PHE A 26 -18.63 -6.64 0.98
CA PHE A 26 -17.56 -7.48 0.47
C PHE A 26 -18.00 -8.94 0.29
N LEU A 27 -17.44 -9.58 -0.74
CA LEU A 27 -17.64 -10.99 -1.02
C LEU A 27 -16.49 -11.80 -0.43
N PHE A 28 -16.84 -12.74 0.45
CA PHE A 28 -15.86 -13.59 1.11
C PHE A 28 -15.64 -14.88 0.30
N PRO A 29 -14.38 -15.33 0.14
CA PRO A 29 -14.11 -16.67 -0.34
C PRO A 29 -14.74 -17.69 0.59
N GLN A 30 -15.31 -18.77 0.01
CA GLN A 30 -16.00 -19.82 0.77
C GLN A 30 -15.24 -21.13 0.73
N ARG A 31 -15.35 -21.88 1.81
CA ARG A 31 -14.93 -23.27 1.90
C ARG A 31 -16.01 -24.07 2.60
N ASP A 32 -16.44 -25.17 1.98
CA ASP A 32 -17.49 -26.04 2.48
C ASP A 32 -18.80 -25.27 2.83
N GLY A 33 -19.13 -24.26 2.01
CA GLY A 33 -20.32 -23.43 2.18
C GLY A 33 -20.25 -22.41 3.31
N ARG A 34 -19.06 -22.18 3.89
CA ARG A 34 -18.82 -21.17 4.94
C ARG A 34 -17.81 -20.13 4.48
N ASP A 35 -18.02 -18.89 4.85
CA ASP A 35 -17.05 -17.81 4.61
C ASP A 35 -15.73 -18.07 5.32
N LEU A 36 -14.62 -17.83 4.64
CA LEU A 36 -13.30 -17.85 5.28
C LEU A 36 -13.15 -16.67 6.24
N LEU A 37 -12.47 -16.89 7.35
CA LEU A 37 -11.89 -15.81 8.13
C LEU A 37 -10.71 -15.26 7.33
N TYR A 38 -10.89 -14.08 6.72
CA TYR A 38 -9.95 -13.54 5.72
C TYR A 38 -9.05 -12.46 6.31
N PHE A 39 -7.77 -12.78 6.52
CA PHE A 39 -6.77 -11.87 7.08
C PHE A 39 -5.61 -11.59 6.11
N THR A 40 -5.86 -11.72 4.82
CA THR A 40 -4.84 -11.56 3.76
C THR A 40 -5.04 -10.32 2.90
N GLY A 41 -5.74 -9.29 3.41
CA GLY A 41 -5.89 -8.01 2.72
C GLY A 41 -4.58 -7.29 2.44
N ASN A 42 -3.51 -7.63 3.16
CA ASN A 42 -2.14 -7.21 2.88
C ASN A 42 -1.52 -7.85 1.62
N SER A 43 -2.13 -8.89 1.07
CA SER A 43 -1.71 -9.57 -0.17
C SER A 43 -2.69 -9.34 -1.31
N LEU A 44 -3.98 -9.54 -1.04
CA LEU A 44 -5.09 -9.23 -1.96
C LEU A 44 -6.32 -8.84 -1.12
N GLY A 45 -6.90 -7.68 -1.39
CA GLY A 45 -8.15 -7.26 -0.74
C GLY A 45 -9.37 -8.06 -1.20
N LEU A 46 -10.44 -8.06 -0.41
CA LEU A 46 -11.71 -8.68 -0.78
C LEU A 46 -12.40 -7.89 -1.90
N GLN A 47 -13.18 -8.60 -2.69
CA GLN A 47 -13.97 -8.00 -3.77
C GLN A 47 -15.13 -7.18 -3.19
N PRO A 48 -15.24 -5.86 -3.48
CA PRO A 48 -16.46 -5.11 -3.25
C PRO A 48 -17.62 -5.72 -4.04
N ASN A 49 -18.79 -5.88 -3.40
CA ASN A 49 -19.96 -6.48 -4.05
C ASN A 49 -20.47 -5.67 -5.26
N THR A 50 -20.17 -4.36 -5.30
CA THR A 50 -20.50 -3.46 -6.40
C THR A 50 -19.50 -3.52 -7.57
N ALA A 51 -18.31 -4.10 -7.39
CA ALA A 51 -17.27 -4.11 -8.42
C ALA A 51 -17.74 -4.73 -9.76
N ALA A 52 -18.50 -5.84 -9.69
CA ALA A 52 -19.06 -6.47 -10.88
C ALA A 52 -20.02 -5.53 -11.64
N THR A 53 -20.86 -4.77 -10.93
CA THR A 53 -21.79 -3.80 -11.53
C THR A 53 -21.04 -2.71 -12.26
N TYR A 54 -19.96 -2.15 -11.68
CA TYR A 54 -19.17 -1.09 -12.28
C TYR A 54 -18.41 -1.56 -13.53
N VAL A 55 -17.88 -2.79 -13.50
CA VAL A 55 -17.24 -3.39 -14.68
C VAL A 55 -18.28 -3.71 -15.76
N THR A 56 -19.46 -4.20 -15.39
CA THR A 56 -20.55 -4.48 -16.33
C THR A 56 -21.05 -3.20 -17.01
N GLU A 57 -21.14 -2.08 -16.29
CA GLU A 57 -21.49 -0.78 -16.87
C GLU A 57 -20.53 -0.42 -18.03
N VAL A 58 -19.23 -0.63 -17.87
CA VAL A 58 -18.24 -0.38 -18.95
C VAL A 58 -18.44 -1.34 -20.12
N LEU A 59 -18.77 -2.62 -19.85
CA LEU A 59 -19.07 -3.61 -20.91
C LEU A 59 -20.35 -3.22 -21.69
N ASP A 60 -21.38 -2.76 -21.01
CA ASP A 60 -22.64 -2.35 -21.62
C ASP A 60 -22.46 -1.08 -22.46
N ASP A 61 -21.71 -0.09 -21.96
CA ASP A 61 -21.35 1.10 -22.73
C ASP A 61 -20.52 0.74 -23.96
N TRP A 62 -19.54 -0.18 -23.84
CA TRP A 62 -18.75 -0.64 -24.96
C TRP A 62 -19.62 -1.31 -26.04
N LYS A 63 -20.56 -2.19 -25.62
CA LYS A 63 -21.50 -2.86 -26.51
C LYS A 63 -22.43 -1.88 -27.22
N ALA A 64 -22.91 -0.85 -26.52
CA ALA A 64 -23.93 0.07 -27.01
C ALA A 64 -23.35 1.24 -27.81
N LEU A 65 -22.17 1.75 -27.39
CA LEU A 65 -21.59 3.00 -27.87
C LEU A 65 -20.34 2.80 -28.74
N GLY A 66 -19.63 1.66 -28.58
CA GLY A 66 -18.37 1.46 -29.27
C GLY A 66 -17.37 2.58 -28.97
N VAL A 67 -16.80 3.23 -30.00
CA VAL A 67 -15.85 4.33 -29.85
C VAL A 67 -16.44 5.55 -29.17
N GLU A 68 -17.75 5.79 -29.30
CA GLU A 68 -18.45 6.92 -28.68
C GLU A 68 -18.43 6.84 -27.14
N GLY A 69 -18.21 5.67 -26.55
CA GLY A 69 -18.02 5.50 -25.11
C GLY A 69 -16.87 6.31 -24.52
N HIS A 70 -15.94 6.80 -25.35
CA HIS A 70 -14.88 7.71 -24.91
C HIS A 70 -15.44 9.10 -24.47
N ILE A 71 -16.53 9.56 -25.10
CA ILE A 71 -17.09 10.89 -24.88
C ILE A 71 -18.55 10.87 -24.40
N SER A 72 -19.20 9.71 -24.49
CA SER A 72 -20.61 9.51 -24.16
C SER A 72 -20.75 8.39 -23.13
N GLY A 73 -21.96 8.21 -22.58
CA GLY A 73 -22.22 7.24 -21.54
C GLY A 73 -22.28 7.87 -20.15
N LYS A 74 -22.60 7.07 -19.15
CA LYS A 74 -22.73 7.55 -17.77
C LYS A 74 -21.39 7.99 -17.18
N HIS A 75 -20.32 7.26 -17.53
CA HIS A 75 -18.95 7.54 -17.13
C HIS A 75 -18.04 7.46 -18.36
N PRO A 76 -17.90 8.57 -19.12
CA PRO A 76 -17.08 8.62 -20.34
C PRO A 76 -15.63 8.20 -20.07
N TRP A 77 -15.01 7.48 -21.01
CA TRP A 77 -13.68 6.86 -20.76
C TRP A 77 -12.53 7.84 -20.84
N LEU A 78 -12.65 8.95 -21.59
CA LEU A 78 -11.56 9.94 -21.66
C LEU A 78 -11.19 10.50 -20.29
N PRO A 79 -12.12 10.98 -19.46
CA PRO A 79 -11.82 11.49 -18.12
C PRO A 79 -11.92 10.41 -17.02
N TYR A 80 -12.00 9.11 -17.35
CA TYR A 80 -12.35 8.10 -16.35
C TYR A 80 -11.39 8.05 -15.15
N HIS A 81 -10.10 8.30 -15.39
CA HIS A 81 -9.08 8.37 -14.33
C HIS A 81 -9.29 9.55 -13.37
N GLU A 82 -9.97 10.60 -13.82
CA GLU A 82 -10.28 11.78 -13.00
C GLU A 82 -11.36 11.47 -11.95
N PHE A 83 -12.28 10.52 -12.23
CA PHE A 83 -13.33 10.12 -11.28
C PHE A 83 -12.78 9.44 -10.01
N VAL A 84 -11.55 9.01 -10.01
CA VAL A 84 -10.90 8.39 -8.86
C VAL A 84 -9.91 9.32 -8.14
N ALA A 85 -9.52 10.45 -8.74
CA ALA A 85 -8.46 11.32 -8.25
C ALA A 85 -8.75 11.91 -6.86
N ASP A 86 -9.96 12.46 -6.65
CA ASP A 86 -10.34 13.07 -5.37
C ASP A 86 -10.28 12.08 -4.21
N ASN A 87 -10.77 10.86 -4.42
CA ASN A 87 -10.79 9.84 -3.39
C ASN A 87 -9.38 9.27 -3.13
N LEU A 88 -8.56 9.10 -4.17
CA LEU A 88 -7.15 8.74 -4.00
C LEU A 88 -6.39 9.81 -3.23
N ALA A 89 -6.57 11.08 -3.56
CA ALA A 89 -5.95 12.20 -2.88
C ALA A 89 -6.25 12.20 -1.38
N LYS A 90 -7.52 11.99 -1.00
CA LYS A 90 -7.92 11.87 0.42
C LYS A 90 -7.26 10.71 1.14
N ILE A 91 -7.09 9.56 0.47
CA ILE A 91 -6.45 8.37 1.07
C ILE A 91 -4.99 8.61 1.36
N VAL A 92 -4.29 9.32 0.46
CA VAL A 92 -2.84 9.53 0.60
C VAL A 92 -2.48 10.90 1.22
N GLY A 93 -3.48 11.70 1.58
CA GLY A 93 -3.25 13.03 2.18
C GLY A 93 -2.56 13.99 1.21
N ALA A 94 -3.16 14.16 0.03
CA ALA A 94 -2.66 14.98 -1.06
C ALA A 94 -3.79 15.81 -1.68
N SER A 95 -3.44 16.70 -2.61
CA SER A 95 -4.39 17.35 -3.51
C SER A 95 -4.66 16.48 -4.76
N PRO A 96 -5.80 16.62 -5.43
CA PRO A 96 -6.08 15.90 -6.68
C PRO A 96 -5.02 16.13 -7.77
N LEU A 97 -4.38 17.29 -7.78
CA LEU A 97 -3.29 17.62 -8.72
C LEU A 97 -2.06 16.73 -8.54
N GLU A 98 -1.85 16.22 -7.34
CA GLU A 98 -0.67 15.44 -6.95
C GLU A 98 -0.81 13.95 -7.16
N VAL A 99 -1.99 13.44 -7.53
CA VAL A 99 -2.25 12.01 -7.64
C VAL A 99 -2.75 11.61 -9.02
N VAL A 100 -2.36 10.42 -9.44
CA VAL A 100 -2.83 9.81 -10.68
C VAL A 100 -2.93 8.29 -10.54
N ALA A 101 -4.00 7.71 -11.06
CA ALA A 101 -4.10 6.27 -11.24
C ALA A 101 -3.52 5.89 -12.60
N MET A 102 -2.42 5.15 -12.62
CA MET A 102 -1.76 4.71 -13.85
C MET A 102 -0.94 3.43 -13.64
N ASN A 103 -0.75 2.66 -14.70
CA ASN A 103 0.17 1.51 -14.78
C ASN A 103 0.04 0.48 -13.64
N SER A 104 1.15 -0.17 -13.30
CA SER A 104 1.36 -1.00 -12.11
C SER A 104 2.44 -0.39 -11.21
N LEU A 105 2.53 -0.83 -9.94
CA LEU A 105 3.43 -0.23 -8.94
C LEU A 105 4.87 -0.15 -9.44
N THR A 106 5.47 -1.26 -9.85
CA THR A 106 6.89 -1.28 -10.24
C THR A 106 7.17 -0.44 -11.48
N VAL A 107 6.20 -0.36 -12.42
CA VAL A 107 6.31 0.56 -13.57
C VAL A 107 6.32 2.00 -13.10
N ASN A 108 5.39 2.37 -12.19
CA ASN A 108 5.37 3.70 -11.61
C ASN A 108 6.65 4.02 -10.85
N LEU A 109 7.19 3.06 -10.06
CA LEU A 109 8.46 3.24 -9.37
C LEU A 109 9.60 3.56 -10.35
N HIS A 110 9.71 2.82 -11.46
CA HIS A 110 10.71 3.13 -12.49
C HIS A 110 10.53 4.52 -13.10
N LEU A 111 9.29 4.92 -13.40
CA LEU A 111 9.01 6.25 -13.93
C LEU A 111 9.38 7.35 -12.93
N MET A 112 9.08 7.15 -11.65
CA MET A 112 9.49 8.10 -10.60
C MET A 112 11.00 8.16 -10.46
N MET A 113 11.70 7.02 -10.55
CA MET A 113 13.16 7.01 -10.51
C MET A 113 13.80 7.70 -11.73
N VAL A 114 13.19 7.63 -12.91
CA VAL A 114 13.64 8.43 -14.08
C VAL A 114 13.61 9.93 -13.76
N SER A 115 12.61 10.38 -13.01
CA SER A 115 12.44 11.79 -12.64
C SER A 115 13.32 12.20 -11.46
N PHE A 116 13.37 11.41 -10.40
CA PHE A 116 13.90 11.79 -9.09
C PHE A 116 15.24 11.14 -8.73
N TYR A 117 15.61 10.01 -9.30
CA TYR A 117 16.97 9.49 -9.17
C TYR A 117 17.86 10.10 -10.26
N ARG A 118 18.52 11.20 -9.91
CA ARG A 118 19.36 12.01 -10.83
C ARG A 118 20.82 11.99 -10.36
N PRO A 119 21.51 10.85 -10.52
CA PRO A 119 22.85 10.72 -9.98
C PRO A 119 23.87 11.62 -10.72
N THR A 120 24.80 12.16 -9.94
CA THR A 120 25.99 12.88 -10.40
C THR A 120 27.23 12.16 -9.87
N ARG A 121 28.43 12.61 -10.28
CA ARG A 121 29.69 12.04 -9.76
C ARG A 121 29.81 12.15 -8.23
N GLU A 122 29.21 13.16 -7.64
CA GLU A 122 29.29 13.46 -6.20
C GLU A 122 28.08 12.92 -5.45
N ARG A 123 26.89 12.99 -6.05
CA ARG A 123 25.59 12.64 -5.45
C ARG A 123 24.95 11.51 -6.24
N PHE A 124 25.13 10.25 -5.83
CA PHE A 124 24.68 9.08 -6.59
C PHE A 124 24.12 7.94 -5.73
N LYS A 125 24.19 8.06 -4.41
CA LYS A 125 23.77 6.99 -3.51
C LYS A 125 22.26 6.97 -3.31
N VAL A 126 21.74 5.77 -3.13
CA VAL A 126 20.34 5.50 -2.80
C VAL A 126 20.28 4.75 -1.47
N ILE A 127 19.41 5.17 -0.57
CA ILE A 127 19.12 4.47 0.68
C ILE A 127 17.81 3.70 0.54
N ILE A 128 17.81 2.41 0.91
CA ILE A 128 16.62 1.58 1.12
C ILE A 128 16.70 0.87 2.48
N GLU A 129 15.57 0.32 2.95
CA GLU A 129 15.61 -0.60 4.10
C GLU A 129 16.17 -1.98 3.69
N SER A 130 16.93 -2.59 4.58
CA SER A 130 17.32 -4.00 4.45
C SER A 130 16.09 -4.90 4.51
N GLY A 131 15.98 -5.84 3.59
CA GLY A 131 14.78 -6.67 3.46
C GLY A 131 13.59 -5.91 2.88
N ALA A 132 13.82 -4.84 2.10
CA ALA A 132 12.81 -4.26 1.22
C ALA A 132 12.14 -5.33 0.36
N PHE A 133 10.93 -5.07 -0.11
CA PHE A 133 10.28 -6.01 -1.01
C PHE A 133 11.19 -6.25 -2.25
N PRO A 134 11.38 -7.51 -2.67
CA PRO A 134 12.38 -7.82 -3.71
C PRO A 134 12.24 -6.99 -4.99
N SER A 135 11.00 -6.65 -5.39
CA SER A 135 10.75 -5.83 -6.57
C SER A 135 11.35 -4.43 -6.47
N ASP A 136 11.30 -3.82 -5.28
CA ASP A 136 11.84 -2.47 -5.05
C ASP A 136 13.37 -2.49 -5.12
N ARG A 137 13.98 -3.46 -4.45
CA ARG A 137 15.42 -3.65 -4.53
C ARG A 137 15.87 -3.87 -5.98
N TYR A 138 15.18 -4.74 -6.74
CA TYR A 138 15.51 -4.98 -8.15
C TYR A 138 15.35 -3.73 -9.00
N ALA A 139 14.29 -2.95 -8.76
CA ALA A 139 14.06 -1.69 -9.47
C ALA A 139 15.20 -0.69 -9.18
N VAL A 140 15.54 -0.49 -7.90
CA VAL A 140 16.61 0.41 -7.48
C VAL A 140 17.97 -0.02 -8.05
N GLU A 141 18.35 -1.28 -7.92
CA GLU A 141 19.61 -1.80 -8.48
C GLU A 141 19.67 -1.64 -9.99
N SER A 142 18.58 -1.90 -10.71
CA SER A 142 18.54 -1.77 -12.16
C SER A 142 18.68 -0.31 -12.60
N GLN A 143 18.08 0.63 -11.89
CA GLN A 143 18.25 2.07 -12.14
C GLN A 143 19.67 2.55 -11.84
N ILE A 144 20.29 2.07 -10.77
CA ILE A 144 21.70 2.35 -10.45
C ILE A 144 22.59 1.92 -11.62
N ARG A 145 22.42 0.67 -12.11
CA ARG A 145 23.20 0.15 -13.26
C ARG A 145 22.89 0.90 -14.55
N PHE A 146 21.63 1.26 -14.78
CA PHE A 146 21.25 2.04 -15.95
C PHE A 146 21.97 3.39 -16.03
N HIS A 147 22.23 4.02 -14.88
CA HIS A 147 22.99 5.26 -14.78
C HIS A 147 24.54 5.04 -14.75
N GLY A 148 25.02 3.81 -14.92
CA GLY A 148 26.45 3.50 -15.00
C GLY A 148 27.16 3.41 -13.64
N TYR A 149 26.42 3.18 -12.56
CA TYR A 149 26.98 2.96 -11.22
C TYR A 149 26.87 1.49 -10.80
N GLU A 150 27.78 1.07 -9.91
CA GLU A 150 27.74 -0.26 -9.32
C GLU A 150 26.91 -0.23 -8.03
N PRO A 151 25.91 -1.14 -7.87
CA PRO A 151 25.06 -1.19 -6.67
C PRO A 151 25.86 -1.30 -5.37
N GLU A 152 26.98 -2.02 -5.34
CA GLU A 152 27.84 -2.19 -4.17
C GLU A 152 28.43 -0.87 -3.65
N ARG A 153 28.47 0.17 -4.50
CA ARG A 153 28.96 1.51 -4.16
C ARG A 153 27.84 2.51 -3.96
N ALA A 154 26.73 2.32 -4.64
CA ALA A 154 25.63 3.29 -4.73
C ALA A 154 24.44 2.94 -3.84
N LEU A 155 24.19 1.65 -3.54
CA LEU A 155 23.09 1.21 -2.72
C LEU A 155 23.49 1.07 -1.25
N ILE A 156 22.75 1.71 -0.37
CA ILE A 156 22.89 1.60 1.09
C ILE A 156 21.62 0.93 1.62
N GLU A 157 21.79 -0.23 2.26
CA GLU A 157 20.72 -0.95 2.94
C GLU A 157 20.83 -0.74 4.45
N ILE A 158 19.87 -0.01 5.04
CA ILE A 158 19.81 0.18 6.49
C ILE A 158 19.30 -1.09 7.14
N LYS A 159 20.05 -1.62 8.10
CA LYS A 159 19.70 -2.85 8.84
C LYS A 159 19.16 -2.54 10.22
N PRO A 160 18.23 -3.36 10.73
CA PRO A 160 17.89 -3.34 12.16
C PRO A 160 19.15 -3.57 13.01
N ARG A 161 19.12 -3.09 14.25
CA ARG A 161 20.19 -3.39 15.22
C ARG A 161 20.22 -4.89 15.52
N GLU A 162 21.35 -5.37 16.03
CA GLU A 162 21.46 -6.77 16.43
C GLU A 162 20.39 -7.15 17.45
N GLY A 163 19.66 -8.23 17.16
CA GLY A 163 18.53 -8.71 17.97
C GLY A 163 17.20 -7.99 17.73
N GLU A 164 17.13 -7.01 16.82
CA GLU A 164 15.88 -6.33 16.45
C GLU A 164 15.39 -6.77 15.06
N ASP A 165 14.06 -6.82 14.89
CA ASP A 165 13.44 -7.09 13.60
C ASP A 165 13.05 -5.80 12.85
N CYS A 166 12.93 -4.69 13.56
CA CYS A 166 12.45 -3.41 13.05
C CYS A 166 13.54 -2.34 13.03
N LEU A 167 13.43 -1.41 12.10
CA LEU A 167 14.32 -0.27 12.01
C LEU A 167 13.89 0.83 12.97
N ARG A 168 14.86 1.50 13.59
CA ARG A 168 14.59 2.72 14.37
C ARG A 168 14.70 3.94 13.47
N THR A 169 13.77 4.87 13.60
CA THR A 169 13.77 6.12 12.82
C THR A 169 15.07 6.90 12.99
N GLU A 170 15.65 6.91 14.20
CA GLU A 170 16.92 7.60 14.49
C GLU A 170 18.11 7.00 13.71
N ASP A 171 18.08 5.69 13.45
CA ASP A 171 19.13 5.04 12.67
C ASP A 171 19.01 5.37 11.19
N ILE A 172 17.78 5.52 10.69
CA ILE A 172 17.49 6.00 9.33
C ILE A 172 17.97 7.45 9.17
N GLU A 173 17.58 8.34 10.08
CA GLU A 173 18.01 9.74 10.06
C GLU A 173 19.55 9.89 10.14
N ARG A 174 20.18 9.07 10.99
CA ARG A 174 21.65 9.06 11.13
C ARG A 174 22.32 8.64 9.83
N GLU A 175 21.85 7.59 9.16
CA GLU A 175 22.42 7.12 7.90
C GLU A 175 22.25 8.15 6.78
N ILE A 176 21.08 8.79 6.70
CA ILE A 176 20.83 9.92 5.78
C ILE A 176 21.84 11.04 6.03
N GLY A 177 22.06 11.40 7.30
CA GLY A 177 23.00 12.46 7.69
C GLY A 177 24.46 12.11 7.39
N ILE A 178 24.89 10.87 7.64
CA ILE A 178 26.26 10.38 7.35
C ILE A 178 26.49 10.37 5.84
N THR A 179 25.55 9.88 5.05
CA THR A 179 25.65 9.83 3.59
C THR A 179 25.69 11.25 2.99
N GLY A 180 24.93 12.17 3.57
CA GLY A 180 25.03 13.61 3.31
C GLY A 180 24.96 13.97 1.82
N ASN A 181 25.97 14.71 1.35
CA ASN A 181 26.04 15.21 -0.04
C ASN A 181 26.15 14.10 -1.10
N GLN A 182 26.45 12.85 -0.73
CA GLN A 182 26.48 11.74 -1.69
C GLN A 182 25.11 11.13 -1.93
N LEU A 183 24.12 11.45 -1.09
CA LEU A 183 22.79 10.89 -1.16
C LEU A 183 21.96 11.56 -2.26
N ALA A 184 21.52 10.79 -3.24
CA ALA A 184 20.64 11.26 -4.32
C ALA A 184 19.16 10.99 -4.01
N LEU A 185 18.87 9.82 -3.43
CA LEU A 185 17.49 9.36 -3.20
C LEU A 185 17.39 8.55 -1.91
N VAL A 186 16.33 8.80 -1.12
CA VAL A 186 15.82 7.89 -0.09
C VAL A 186 14.57 7.22 -0.66
N MET A 187 14.55 5.88 -0.72
CA MET A 187 13.43 5.10 -1.21
C MET A 187 13.09 4.02 -0.19
N LEU A 188 12.03 4.21 0.59
CA LEU A 188 11.62 3.28 1.66
C LEU A 188 10.16 2.86 1.46
N GLY A 189 9.79 1.74 2.05
CA GLY A 189 8.38 1.39 2.22
C GLY A 189 7.68 2.35 3.18
N GLY A 190 6.36 2.54 3.02
CA GLY A 190 5.57 3.23 4.06
C GLY A 190 5.27 2.32 5.23
N VAL A 191 4.92 1.06 4.93
CA VAL A 191 4.77 -0.03 5.91
C VAL A 191 5.58 -1.22 5.41
N ASN A 192 6.46 -1.75 6.25
CA ASN A 192 7.27 -2.91 5.89
C ASN A 192 6.39 -4.16 5.74
N TYR A 193 6.48 -4.82 4.60
CA TYR A 193 5.62 -5.96 4.25
C TYR A 193 5.82 -7.18 5.17
N ARG A 194 7.03 -7.37 5.72
CA ARG A 194 7.39 -8.52 6.54
C ARG A 194 7.03 -8.30 8.01
N THR A 195 7.42 -7.15 8.57
CA THR A 195 7.25 -6.86 9.99
C THR A 195 5.92 -6.19 10.33
N GLY A 196 5.28 -5.53 9.36
CA GLY A 196 4.12 -4.66 9.60
C GLY A 196 4.48 -3.31 10.20
N GLN A 197 5.78 -2.99 10.36
CA GLN A 197 6.24 -1.72 10.88
C GLN A 197 5.84 -0.56 9.96
N LEU A 198 5.19 0.44 10.53
CA LEU A 198 4.94 1.74 9.90
C LEU A 198 6.14 2.65 10.16
N PHE A 199 6.75 3.16 9.08
CA PHE A 199 7.83 4.12 9.18
C PHE A 199 7.33 5.54 9.43
N ASP A 200 8.10 6.33 10.17
CA ASP A 200 7.84 7.76 10.35
C ASP A 200 8.26 8.53 9.08
N MET A 201 7.38 8.48 8.08
CA MET A 201 7.63 9.08 6.76
C MET A 201 7.86 10.60 6.84
N GLN A 202 7.25 11.28 7.82
CA GLN A 202 7.44 12.72 8.00
C GLN A 202 8.88 13.05 8.41
N ARG A 203 9.41 12.35 9.43
CA ARG A 203 10.80 12.55 9.88
C ARG A 203 11.80 12.15 8.81
N ILE A 204 11.55 11.04 8.12
CA ILE A 204 12.41 10.55 7.03
C ILE A 204 12.45 11.56 5.87
N ALA A 205 11.31 12.10 5.46
CA ALA A 205 11.24 13.12 4.41
C ALA A 205 12.00 14.39 4.81
N ALA A 206 11.79 14.87 6.03
CA ALA A 206 12.52 16.03 6.55
C ALA A 206 14.05 15.82 6.59
N ALA A 207 14.50 14.62 6.99
CA ALA A 207 15.92 14.28 7.02
C ALA A 207 16.53 14.22 5.60
N ALA A 208 15.84 13.60 4.64
CA ALA A 208 16.25 13.53 3.25
C ALA A 208 16.38 14.92 2.63
N GLN A 209 15.39 15.78 2.82
CA GLN A 209 15.39 17.16 2.32
C GLN A 209 16.54 17.98 2.92
N LYS A 210 16.79 17.83 4.22
CA LYS A 210 17.92 18.49 4.89
C LYS A 210 19.27 18.06 4.29
N ALA A 211 19.39 16.82 3.83
CA ALA A 211 20.57 16.32 3.11
C ALA A 211 20.57 16.73 1.63
N GLY A 212 19.51 17.39 1.12
CA GLY A 212 19.35 17.78 -0.27
C GLY A 212 19.10 16.59 -1.20
N ALA A 213 18.59 15.47 -0.67
CA ALA A 213 18.21 14.29 -1.44
C ALA A 213 16.71 14.31 -1.74
N PHE A 214 16.32 13.66 -2.84
CA PHE A 214 14.91 13.34 -3.09
C PHE A 214 14.45 12.21 -2.16
N VAL A 215 13.13 12.17 -1.88
CA VAL A 215 12.52 11.13 -1.06
C VAL A 215 11.26 10.57 -1.71
N GLY A 216 11.21 9.25 -1.85
CA GLY A 216 10.07 8.52 -2.37
C GLY A 216 9.65 7.38 -1.44
N PHE A 217 8.38 6.98 -1.52
CA PHE A 217 7.84 5.89 -0.72
C PHE A 217 7.09 4.86 -1.58
N ASP A 218 7.35 3.57 -1.32
CA ASP A 218 6.45 2.49 -1.72
C ASP A 218 5.36 2.33 -0.67
N LEU A 219 4.14 2.66 -1.05
CA LEU A 219 2.97 2.62 -0.17
C LEU A 219 2.10 1.37 -0.40
N ALA A 220 2.66 0.30 -0.99
CA ALA A 220 1.91 -0.93 -1.26
C ALA A 220 1.21 -1.52 -0.03
N HIS A 221 1.79 -1.33 1.15
CA HIS A 221 1.22 -1.76 2.43
C HIS A 221 0.69 -0.60 3.28
N ALA A 222 0.79 0.64 2.82
CA ALA A 222 0.36 1.82 3.57
C ALA A 222 -0.94 2.45 3.02
N ALA A 223 -1.08 2.56 1.69
CA ALA A 223 -2.28 3.14 1.07
C ALA A 223 -3.53 2.33 1.40
N GLY A 224 -4.54 2.97 1.99
CA GLY A 224 -5.77 2.33 2.47
C GLY A 224 -5.64 1.58 3.81
N ASN A 225 -4.46 1.56 4.42
CA ASN A 225 -4.18 0.89 5.69
C ASN A 225 -3.96 1.88 6.84
N VAL A 226 -3.19 2.93 6.58
CA VAL A 226 -2.85 3.96 7.58
C VAL A 226 -3.14 5.34 7.02
N PRO A 227 -3.46 6.34 7.88
CA PRO A 227 -3.56 7.73 7.45
C PRO A 227 -2.23 8.23 6.92
N LEU A 228 -2.27 8.87 5.76
CA LEU A 228 -1.12 9.45 5.08
C LEU A 228 -1.31 10.96 4.93
N LYS A 229 -0.22 11.71 4.85
CA LYS A 229 -0.19 13.17 4.64
C LYS A 229 0.97 13.53 3.72
N LEU A 230 1.01 12.94 2.52
CA LEU A 230 2.16 13.05 1.62
C LEU A 230 2.47 14.48 1.24
N HIS A 231 1.44 15.32 1.03
CA HIS A 231 1.60 16.74 0.78
C HIS A 231 2.29 17.44 1.96
N ASP A 232 1.72 17.32 3.17
CA ASP A 232 2.23 17.99 4.37
C ASP A 232 3.63 17.50 4.76
N TRP A 233 3.95 16.22 4.48
CA TRP A 233 5.26 15.63 4.74
C TRP A 233 6.31 16.02 3.70
N ASN A 234 5.89 16.72 2.62
CA ASN A 234 6.78 17.13 1.55
C ASN A 234 7.52 15.96 0.86
N ALA A 235 6.93 14.77 0.78
CA ALA A 235 7.50 13.69 -0.02
C ALA A 235 7.61 14.14 -1.50
N ASP A 236 8.66 13.74 -2.21
CA ASP A 236 8.78 14.10 -3.64
C ASP A 236 7.82 13.28 -4.49
N PHE A 237 7.77 11.97 -4.22
CA PHE A 237 6.85 11.04 -4.88
C PHE A 237 6.47 9.88 -3.96
N ALA A 238 5.41 9.20 -4.34
CA ALA A 238 5.07 7.89 -3.78
C ALA A 238 4.36 7.04 -4.84
N VAL A 239 4.43 5.72 -4.67
CA VAL A 239 3.75 4.75 -5.56
C VAL A 239 3.05 3.67 -4.73
N TRP A 240 1.93 3.15 -5.22
CA TRP A 240 1.22 2.05 -4.55
C TRP A 240 0.49 1.15 -5.53
N CYS A 241 0.23 -0.08 -5.12
CA CYS A 241 -0.72 -0.96 -5.79
C CYS A 241 -2.10 -0.83 -5.16
N SER A 242 -3.16 -1.01 -5.95
CA SER A 242 -4.53 -0.88 -5.46
C SER A 242 -5.20 -2.22 -5.14
N TYR A 243 -4.57 -3.36 -5.46
CA TYR A 243 -5.17 -4.68 -5.26
C TYR A 243 -5.09 -5.20 -3.81
N LYS A 244 -4.27 -4.57 -2.94
CA LYS A 244 -4.14 -4.96 -1.53
C LYS A 244 -5.25 -4.30 -0.70
N TYR A 245 -4.89 -3.41 0.22
CA TYR A 245 -5.84 -2.74 1.10
C TYR A 245 -6.89 -1.89 0.40
N LEU A 246 -6.62 -1.44 -0.83
CA LEU A 246 -7.60 -0.70 -1.64
C LEU A 246 -8.57 -1.60 -2.41
N ASN A 247 -8.56 -2.93 -2.24
CA ASN A 247 -9.58 -3.89 -2.66
C ASN A 247 -10.01 -3.80 -4.14
N SER A 248 -9.13 -3.37 -5.06
CA SER A 248 -9.53 -3.14 -6.46
C SER A 248 -9.31 -4.33 -7.39
N GLY A 249 -9.05 -5.51 -6.83
CA GLY A 249 -8.98 -6.79 -7.56
C GLY A 249 -7.59 -7.14 -8.10
N PRO A 250 -7.38 -8.38 -8.55
CA PRO A 250 -6.09 -8.87 -8.99
C PRO A 250 -5.60 -8.11 -10.23
N GLY A 251 -4.31 -7.71 -10.20
CA GLY A 251 -3.70 -6.94 -11.30
C GLY A 251 -4.24 -5.53 -11.47
N ALA A 252 -4.90 -4.98 -10.47
CA ALA A 252 -5.48 -3.64 -10.53
C ALA A 252 -4.47 -2.55 -10.86
N ILE A 253 -4.98 -1.48 -11.47
CA ILE A 253 -4.23 -0.26 -11.73
C ILE A 253 -3.59 0.27 -10.44
N ALA A 254 -2.36 0.74 -10.54
CA ALA A 254 -1.63 1.37 -9.44
C ALA A 254 -1.92 2.87 -9.36
N GLY A 255 -1.40 3.51 -8.32
CA GLY A 255 -1.40 4.95 -8.18
C GLY A 255 0.01 5.51 -8.01
N ALA A 256 0.15 6.78 -8.29
CA ALA A 256 1.34 7.57 -8.04
C ALA A 256 0.96 8.93 -7.45
N PHE A 257 1.84 9.43 -6.60
CA PHE A 257 1.83 10.77 -6.05
C PHE A 257 3.10 11.49 -6.49
N ILE A 258 2.95 12.71 -6.96
CA ILE A 258 4.06 13.64 -7.25
C ILE A 258 3.70 14.97 -6.61
N HIS A 259 4.56 15.46 -5.72
CA HIS A 259 4.28 16.69 -4.96
C HIS A 259 4.09 17.88 -5.91
N GLU A 260 3.15 18.77 -5.58
CA GLU A 260 2.78 19.93 -6.43
C GLU A 260 3.94 20.89 -6.68
N ARG A 261 4.99 20.92 -5.81
CA ARG A 261 6.20 21.73 -6.07
C ARG A 261 6.93 21.32 -7.34
N HIS A 262 6.64 20.14 -7.87
CA HIS A 262 7.19 19.62 -9.13
C HIS A 262 6.21 19.75 -10.31
N ALA A 263 5.00 20.30 -10.08
CA ALA A 263 3.93 20.33 -11.06
C ALA A 263 4.29 21.13 -12.33
N ASP A 264 5.05 22.20 -12.14
CA ASP A 264 5.42 23.16 -13.20
C ASP A 264 6.95 23.16 -13.45
N ASP A 265 7.69 22.13 -12.98
CA ASP A 265 9.14 22.07 -13.15
C ASP A 265 9.50 21.26 -14.41
N ASP A 266 9.78 21.96 -15.48
CA ASP A 266 10.20 21.40 -16.77
C ASP A 266 11.63 20.83 -16.73
N SER A 267 12.42 21.13 -15.70
CA SER A 267 13.77 20.58 -15.52
C SER A 267 13.77 19.14 -15.05
N ILE A 268 12.66 18.66 -14.47
CA ILE A 268 12.48 17.27 -14.04
C ILE A 268 12.16 16.42 -15.28
N PRO A 269 13.06 15.51 -15.69
CA PRO A 269 12.81 14.66 -16.85
C PRO A 269 11.71 13.66 -16.55
N ARG A 270 10.92 13.39 -17.56
CA ARG A 270 9.91 12.33 -17.56
C ARG A 270 9.86 11.64 -18.90
N PHE A 271 9.48 10.38 -18.93
CA PHE A 271 9.13 9.76 -20.20
C PHE A 271 7.80 10.33 -20.67
N ALA A 272 7.78 10.80 -21.91
CA ALA A 272 6.60 11.38 -22.51
C ALA A 272 5.67 10.31 -23.07
N GLY A 273 4.38 10.51 -22.90
CA GLY A 273 3.35 9.68 -23.50
C GLY A 273 2.13 10.51 -23.90
N TRP A 274 1.35 10.00 -24.84
CA TRP A 274 0.24 10.76 -25.40
C TRP A 274 -0.78 11.18 -24.33
N TRP A 275 -1.00 10.34 -23.30
CA TRP A 275 -2.00 10.64 -22.29
C TRP A 275 -1.56 11.71 -21.30
N GLY A 276 -0.27 11.89 -21.11
CA GLY A 276 0.31 12.99 -20.31
C GLY A 276 0.37 14.33 -21.03
N HIS A 277 0.00 14.40 -22.32
CA HIS A 277 -0.07 15.64 -23.08
C HIS A 277 -1.32 16.46 -22.73
N GLU A 278 -1.23 17.80 -22.80
CA GLU A 278 -2.35 18.70 -22.51
C GLU A 278 -3.63 18.35 -23.28
N LYS A 279 -4.80 18.44 -22.61
CA LYS A 279 -6.07 17.92 -23.12
C LYS A 279 -6.56 18.69 -24.36
N GLU A 280 -6.30 20.00 -24.43
CA GLU A 280 -6.77 20.91 -25.46
C GLU A 280 -6.13 20.63 -26.83
N THR A 281 -4.88 20.22 -26.84
CA THR A 281 -4.12 19.98 -28.07
C THR A 281 -3.83 18.51 -28.34
N ARG A 282 -4.14 17.62 -27.41
CA ARG A 282 -3.88 16.16 -27.52
C ARG A 282 -4.34 15.57 -28.85
N PHE A 283 -5.53 15.93 -29.33
CA PHE A 283 -6.12 15.41 -30.55
C PHE A 283 -5.71 16.19 -31.80
N LEU A 284 -4.92 17.24 -31.67
CA LEU A 284 -4.33 17.92 -32.85
C LEU A 284 -3.13 17.17 -33.41
N MET A 285 -2.64 16.12 -32.69
CA MET A 285 -1.54 15.26 -33.13
C MET A 285 -0.26 16.02 -33.50
N GLY A 286 0.01 17.12 -32.78
CA GLY A 286 1.22 17.93 -32.98
C GLY A 286 2.49 17.20 -32.57
N PRO A 287 3.68 17.62 -33.05
CA PRO A 287 4.96 16.96 -32.74
C PRO A 287 5.53 17.34 -31.37
N GLU A 288 5.02 18.38 -30.74
CA GLU A 288 5.52 18.88 -29.46
C GLU A 288 4.77 18.27 -28.30
N PHE A 289 5.52 17.74 -27.34
CA PHE A 289 4.93 17.26 -26.08
C PHE A 289 4.81 18.44 -25.10
N LYS A 290 3.59 18.68 -24.66
CA LYS A 290 3.28 19.66 -23.62
C LYS A 290 2.65 18.91 -22.45
N PRO A 291 3.39 18.69 -21.33
CA PRO A 291 2.89 17.89 -20.25
C PRO A 291 1.69 18.56 -19.56
N LEU A 292 0.72 17.73 -19.14
CA LEU A 292 -0.28 18.16 -18.17
C LEU A 292 0.39 18.63 -16.90
N ARG A 293 -0.18 19.63 -16.27
CA ARG A 293 0.24 20.08 -14.94
C ARG A 293 -0.03 19.02 -13.88
N GLY A 294 0.90 18.83 -12.96
CA GLY A 294 0.76 17.87 -11.85
C GLY A 294 0.99 16.41 -12.25
N ALA A 295 0.52 15.48 -11.43
CA ALA A 295 0.78 14.06 -11.57
C ALA A 295 0.26 13.46 -12.90
N GLU A 296 -0.80 14.00 -13.48
CA GLU A 296 -1.31 13.56 -14.78
C GLU A 296 -0.28 13.68 -15.89
N GLY A 297 0.68 14.62 -15.80
CA GLY A 297 1.76 14.79 -16.78
C GLY A 297 2.75 13.63 -16.84
N TRP A 298 2.69 12.66 -15.92
CA TRP A 298 3.49 11.43 -15.95
C TRP A 298 2.79 10.24 -16.61
N GLN A 299 1.54 10.40 -17.04
CA GLN A 299 0.81 9.35 -17.77
C GLN A 299 1.43 9.10 -19.15
N LEU A 300 1.51 7.83 -19.54
CA LEU A 300 2.04 7.43 -20.85
C LEU A 300 0.92 7.11 -21.82
N SER A 301 0.11 6.13 -21.52
CA SER A 301 -0.96 5.59 -22.37
C SER A 301 -2.32 5.80 -21.74
N ASN A 302 -3.37 5.55 -22.52
CA ASN A 302 -4.74 5.52 -22.03
C ASN A 302 -4.85 4.64 -20.78
N PRO A 303 -5.57 5.12 -19.75
CA PRO A 303 -5.75 4.33 -18.54
C PRO A 303 -6.63 3.10 -18.80
N PRO A 304 -6.40 1.98 -18.09
CA PRO A 304 -7.21 0.76 -18.23
C PRO A 304 -8.58 0.92 -17.57
N ILE A 305 -9.63 1.15 -18.35
CA ILE A 305 -10.96 1.52 -17.86
C ILE A 305 -11.59 0.46 -16.96
N PHE A 306 -11.51 -0.84 -17.29
CA PHE A 306 -12.06 -1.91 -16.45
C PHE A 306 -11.43 -1.96 -15.07
N GLN A 307 -10.13 -1.72 -14.97
CA GLN A 307 -9.44 -1.67 -13.68
C GLN A 307 -9.80 -0.42 -12.88
N LEU A 308 -9.98 0.71 -13.55
CA LEU A 308 -10.46 1.95 -12.94
C LEU A 308 -11.90 1.80 -12.42
N ALA A 309 -12.77 1.07 -13.13
CA ALA A 309 -14.12 0.80 -12.68
C ALA A 309 -14.13 0.00 -11.36
N ALA A 310 -13.30 -1.04 -11.26
CA ALA A 310 -13.16 -1.82 -10.04
C ALA A 310 -12.55 -0.97 -8.89
N LEU A 311 -11.55 -0.14 -9.19
CA LEU A 311 -10.95 0.78 -8.21
C LEU A 311 -11.99 1.79 -7.70
N ARG A 312 -12.79 2.39 -8.58
CA ARG A 312 -13.82 3.35 -8.22
C ARG A 312 -14.83 2.75 -7.24
N ALA A 313 -15.30 1.52 -7.49
CA ALA A 313 -16.22 0.81 -6.59
C ALA A 313 -15.66 0.67 -5.16
N SER A 314 -14.36 0.41 -5.01
CA SER A 314 -13.73 0.34 -3.70
C SER A 314 -13.53 1.71 -3.06
N LEU A 315 -13.08 2.71 -3.84
CA LEU A 315 -12.81 4.05 -3.31
C LEU A 315 -14.05 4.75 -2.76
N GLU A 316 -15.23 4.44 -3.28
CA GLU A 316 -16.50 4.95 -2.74
C GLU A 316 -16.76 4.42 -1.32
N LEU A 317 -16.38 3.15 -1.03
CA LEU A 317 -16.46 2.59 0.33
C LEU A 317 -15.48 3.29 1.28
N PHE A 318 -14.25 3.61 0.82
CA PHE A 318 -13.29 4.38 1.60
C PHE A 318 -13.77 5.81 1.85
N ALA A 319 -14.38 6.45 0.86
CA ALA A 319 -14.93 7.80 1.00
C ALA A 319 -16.07 7.85 2.03
N GLU A 320 -16.91 6.79 2.09
CA GLU A 320 -17.99 6.67 3.06
C GLU A 320 -17.47 6.34 4.47
N ALA A 321 -16.47 5.43 4.59
CA ALA A 321 -15.93 5.00 5.88
C ALA A 321 -15.05 6.06 6.53
N GLY A 322 -14.22 6.75 5.73
CA GLY A 322 -13.21 7.69 6.19
C GLY A 322 -11.98 7.03 6.81
N MET A 323 -10.79 7.51 6.42
CA MET A 323 -9.51 6.94 6.88
C MET A 323 -9.31 7.06 8.40
N GLU A 324 -9.84 8.08 9.03
CA GLU A 324 -9.71 8.27 10.49
C GLU A 324 -10.48 7.20 11.28
N ASP A 325 -11.71 6.89 10.88
CA ASP A 325 -12.51 5.87 11.56
C ASP A 325 -12.01 4.47 11.25
N LEU A 326 -11.54 4.22 10.01
CA LEU A 326 -10.81 2.99 9.67
C LEU A 326 -9.58 2.82 10.57
N ARG A 327 -8.81 3.89 10.79
CA ARG A 327 -7.64 3.85 11.67
C ARG A 327 -8.00 3.56 13.12
N LYS A 328 -9.04 4.20 13.67
CA LYS A 328 -9.52 3.94 15.03
C LYS A 328 -9.86 2.46 15.23
N LYS A 329 -10.62 1.87 14.31
CA LYS A 329 -10.95 0.45 14.35
C LYS A 329 -9.72 -0.44 14.18
N SER A 330 -8.79 -0.10 13.26
CA SER A 330 -7.53 -0.82 13.06
C SER A 330 -6.72 -0.91 14.35
N VAL A 331 -6.57 0.20 15.07
CA VAL A 331 -5.86 0.25 16.36
C VAL A 331 -6.52 -0.68 17.39
N GLN A 332 -7.85 -0.69 17.45
CA GLN A 332 -8.58 -1.57 18.37
C GLN A 332 -8.45 -3.05 18.00
N LEU A 333 -8.62 -3.40 16.71
CA LEU A 333 -8.49 -4.77 16.22
C LEU A 333 -7.08 -5.32 16.44
N THR A 334 -6.04 -4.53 16.11
CA THR A 334 -4.65 -4.97 16.29
C THR A 334 -4.25 -5.01 17.76
N GLY A 335 -4.74 -4.10 18.59
CA GLY A 335 -4.54 -4.15 20.04
C GLY A 335 -5.21 -5.39 20.67
N TYR A 336 -6.40 -5.75 20.20
CA TYR A 336 -7.09 -6.97 20.64
C TYR A 336 -6.36 -8.23 20.16
N LEU A 337 -5.90 -8.25 18.91
CA LEU A 337 -5.11 -9.38 18.39
C LEU A 337 -3.81 -9.57 19.17
N GLU A 338 -3.07 -8.49 19.46
CA GLU A 338 -1.85 -8.52 20.28
C GLU A 338 -2.14 -9.07 21.68
N PHE A 339 -3.19 -8.55 22.33
CA PHE A 339 -3.62 -9.03 23.65
C PHE A 339 -3.93 -10.52 23.63
N LEU A 340 -4.69 -11.00 22.65
CA LEU A 340 -5.07 -12.42 22.54
C LEU A 340 -3.88 -13.32 22.24
N VAL A 341 -2.97 -12.92 21.35
CA VAL A 341 -1.75 -13.66 21.01
C VAL A 341 -0.87 -13.80 22.26
N ASN A 342 -0.67 -12.71 23.00
CA ASN A 342 0.08 -12.74 24.26
C ASN A 342 -0.60 -13.60 25.34
N ALA A 343 -1.95 -13.64 25.35
CA ALA A 343 -2.72 -14.47 26.30
C ALA A 343 -2.65 -15.97 26.00
N ILE A 344 -2.16 -16.40 24.84
CA ILE A 344 -1.85 -17.81 24.57
C ILE A 344 -0.82 -18.34 25.57
N GLY A 345 0.18 -17.51 25.93
CA GLY A 345 1.18 -17.82 26.94
C GLY A 345 2.19 -18.88 26.51
N ASP A 346 2.45 -19.04 25.21
CA ASP A 346 3.41 -19.98 24.65
C ASP A 346 4.70 -19.23 24.27
N ASP A 347 5.85 -19.67 24.78
CA ASP A 347 7.16 -19.04 24.57
C ASP A 347 7.71 -19.20 23.15
N ARG A 348 7.09 -20.06 22.34
CA ARG A 348 7.38 -20.17 20.90
C ARG A 348 6.83 -18.99 20.10
N ILE A 349 5.86 -18.24 20.64
CA ILE A 349 5.17 -17.15 19.93
C ILE A 349 5.82 -15.81 20.27
N GLU A 350 6.13 -15.06 19.25
CA GLU A 350 6.69 -13.72 19.35
C GLU A 350 6.04 -12.78 18.34
N LEU A 351 5.67 -11.57 18.77
CA LEU A 351 5.20 -10.53 17.87
C LEU A 351 6.40 -9.76 17.30
N VAL A 352 6.57 -9.85 15.99
CA VAL A 352 7.62 -9.13 15.24
C VAL A 352 7.23 -7.67 14.99
N THR A 353 5.92 -7.43 14.81
CA THR A 353 5.38 -6.09 14.60
C THR A 353 5.49 -5.25 15.87
N PRO A 354 5.87 -3.96 15.78
CA PRO A 354 5.92 -3.07 16.94
C PRO A 354 4.61 -3.02 17.72
N SER A 355 4.70 -2.96 19.05
CA SER A 355 3.53 -2.86 19.93
C SER A 355 2.88 -1.48 19.92
N SER A 356 3.67 -0.42 19.61
CA SER A 356 3.13 0.92 19.48
C SER A 356 2.14 0.99 18.30
N ALA A 357 0.94 1.49 18.57
CA ALA A 357 -0.05 1.70 17.52
C ALA A 357 0.43 2.66 16.44
N ASP A 358 1.26 3.64 16.79
CA ASP A 358 1.78 4.66 15.87
C ASP A 358 2.91 4.11 14.97
N GLU A 359 3.42 2.91 15.29
CA GLU A 359 4.49 2.25 14.53
C GLU A 359 4.01 1.01 13.76
N ARG A 360 2.69 0.84 13.57
CA ARG A 360 2.14 -0.28 12.81
C ARG A 360 0.85 0.06 12.07
N GLY A 361 0.56 -0.70 11.00
CA GLY A 361 -0.74 -0.72 10.34
C GLY A 361 -1.67 -1.79 10.94
N CYS A 362 -2.59 -2.35 10.13
CA CYS A 362 -3.48 -3.42 10.57
C CYS A 362 -2.87 -4.82 10.53
N GLN A 363 -1.68 -5.00 9.94
CA GLN A 363 -1.00 -6.30 9.93
C GLN A 363 -0.22 -6.51 11.23
N LEU A 364 -0.40 -7.68 11.87
CA LEU A 364 0.56 -8.22 12.85
C LEU A 364 1.29 -9.41 12.24
N SER A 365 2.61 -9.43 12.41
CA SER A 365 3.51 -10.51 12.02
C SER A 365 3.86 -11.30 13.26
N ILE A 366 3.45 -12.56 13.29
CA ILE A 366 3.56 -13.48 14.43
C ILE A 366 4.61 -14.51 14.07
N ARG A 367 5.76 -14.47 14.74
CA ARG A 367 6.76 -15.55 14.67
C ARG A 367 6.32 -16.70 15.54
N VAL A 368 6.35 -17.91 15.00
CA VAL A 368 6.12 -19.14 15.74
C VAL A 368 7.36 -20.01 15.62
N ARG A 369 8.25 -19.94 16.61
CA ARG A 369 9.55 -20.62 16.60
C ARG A 369 9.38 -22.10 16.35
N HIS A 370 10.23 -22.67 15.49
CA HIS A 370 10.20 -24.08 15.07
C HIS A 370 8.94 -24.51 14.29
N ALA A 371 8.07 -23.55 13.92
CA ALA A 371 6.99 -23.85 13.01
C ALA A 371 7.51 -23.94 11.57
N ASP A 372 6.75 -24.64 10.75
CA ASP A 372 6.93 -24.73 9.31
C ASP A 372 5.60 -24.46 8.61
N LYS A 373 5.58 -24.52 7.31
CA LYS A 373 4.40 -24.24 6.50
C LYS A 373 3.18 -25.11 6.80
N SER A 374 3.33 -26.19 7.57
CA SER A 374 2.19 -27.00 8.02
C SER A 374 1.25 -26.21 8.96
N LEU A 375 1.78 -25.27 9.74
CA LEU A 375 0.97 -24.36 10.54
C LEU A 375 -0.01 -23.55 9.67
N TYR A 376 0.51 -22.95 8.60
CA TYR A 376 -0.31 -22.25 7.60
C TYR A 376 -1.37 -23.16 6.98
N ASN A 377 -0.98 -24.37 6.55
CA ASN A 377 -1.90 -25.34 5.95
C ASN A 377 -3.02 -25.77 6.92
N ASN A 378 -2.69 -25.95 8.21
CA ASN A 378 -3.64 -26.30 9.26
C ASN A 378 -4.64 -25.17 9.51
N LEU A 379 -4.19 -23.91 9.54
CA LEU A 379 -5.08 -22.74 9.64
C LEU A 379 -6.01 -22.66 8.43
N LEU A 380 -5.46 -22.81 7.21
CA LEU A 380 -6.25 -22.77 6.00
C LEU A 380 -7.29 -23.90 5.94
N THR A 381 -6.97 -25.10 6.42
CA THR A 381 -7.90 -26.23 6.52
C THR A 381 -9.07 -25.92 7.46
N ARG A 382 -8.84 -25.09 8.49
CA ARG A 382 -9.89 -24.61 9.41
C ARG A 382 -10.67 -23.40 8.88
N GLY A 383 -10.47 -23.04 7.62
CA GLY A 383 -11.18 -21.91 7.00
C GLY A 383 -10.59 -20.53 7.35
N ILE A 384 -9.32 -20.47 7.73
CA ILE A 384 -8.64 -19.22 8.08
C ILE A 384 -7.57 -18.89 7.04
N SER A 385 -7.73 -17.79 6.36
CA SER A 385 -6.79 -17.27 5.37
C SER A 385 -5.84 -16.27 6.02
N VAL A 386 -4.57 -16.67 6.17
CA VAL A 386 -3.45 -15.85 6.61
C VAL A 386 -2.32 -15.95 5.58
N ASP A 387 -1.26 -15.19 5.74
CA ASP A 387 -0.09 -15.26 4.86
C ASP A 387 1.11 -15.87 5.62
N TRP A 388 1.92 -16.65 4.93
CA TRP A 388 3.13 -17.27 5.47
C TRP A 388 4.39 -16.65 4.87
N ARG A 389 5.34 -16.33 5.72
CA ARG A 389 6.67 -15.90 5.32
C ARG A 389 7.73 -16.78 5.98
N GLU A 390 8.59 -17.34 5.14
CA GLU A 390 9.71 -18.13 5.62
C GLU A 390 10.64 -17.31 6.53
N PRO A 391 11.24 -17.94 7.56
CA PRO A 391 11.09 -19.37 7.86
C PRO A 391 9.86 -19.71 8.73
N ASP A 392 9.29 -18.77 9.51
CA ASP A 392 8.42 -19.05 10.65
C ASP A 392 7.40 -17.94 10.98
N ILE A 393 7.08 -17.06 10.02
CA ILE A 393 6.18 -15.92 10.26
C ILE A 393 4.80 -16.14 9.64
N VAL A 394 3.77 -16.03 10.48
CA VAL A 394 2.38 -15.87 10.07
C VAL A 394 2.03 -14.38 10.05
N ARG A 395 1.59 -13.84 8.90
CA ARG A 395 1.08 -12.48 8.81
C ARG A 395 -0.44 -12.52 8.86
N CYS A 396 -1.00 -11.80 9.82
CA CYS A 396 -2.44 -11.66 10.04
C CYS A 396 -2.80 -10.18 9.95
N ALA A 397 -3.67 -9.83 9.01
CA ALA A 397 -4.08 -8.45 8.78
C ALA A 397 -5.60 -8.30 8.97
N PRO A 398 -6.09 -8.00 10.18
CA PRO A 398 -7.51 -7.70 10.39
C PRO A 398 -7.86 -6.32 9.80
N VAL A 399 -8.40 -6.33 8.59
CA VAL A 399 -8.75 -5.12 7.83
C VAL A 399 -10.05 -4.52 8.38
N PRO A 400 -10.06 -3.22 8.76
CA PRO A 400 -11.20 -2.58 9.41
C PRO A 400 -12.50 -2.61 8.60
N LEU A 401 -12.43 -2.60 7.27
CA LEU A 401 -13.62 -2.61 6.41
C LEU A 401 -14.45 -3.89 6.52
N TYR A 402 -13.81 -5.03 6.85
CA TYR A 402 -14.52 -6.30 6.78
C TYR A 402 -14.22 -7.31 7.90
N ASN A 403 -13.15 -7.14 8.68
CA ASN A 403 -12.91 -7.99 9.84
C ASN A 403 -13.59 -7.46 11.10
N SER A 404 -13.98 -8.42 11.96
CA SER A 404 -14.60 -8.21 13.25
C SER A 404 -13.70 -8.63 14.40
N PHE A 405 -14.07 -8.26 15.63
CA PHE A 405 -13.38 -8.72 16.85
C PHE A 405 -13.60 -10.22 17.07
N SER A 406 -14.77 -10.73 16.71
CA SER A 406 -15.06 -12.18 16.73
C SER A 406 -14.19 -12.96 15.73
N ASP A 407 -13.89 -12.40 14.55
CA ASP A 407 -12.94 -13.00 13.60
C ASP A 407 -11.55 -13.14 14.25
N VAL A 408 -11.08 -12.08 14.93
CA VAL A 408 -9.76 -12.03 15.59
C VAL A 408 -9.68 -13.05 16.72
N LEU A 409 -10.71 -13.17 17.55
CA LEU A 409 -10.79 -14.17 18.62
C LEU A 409 -10.76 -15.59 18.05
N SER A 410 -11.55 -15.85 17.01
CA SER A 410 -11.62 -17.15 16.34
C SER A 410 -10.28 -17.56 15.72
N PHE A 411 -9.59 -16.62 15.07
CA PHE A 411 -8.23 -16.83 14.56
C PHE A 411 -7.28 -17.25 15.70
N THR A 412 -7.30 -16.53 16.81
CA THR A 412 -6.34 -16.77 17.90
C THR A 412 -6.59 -18.12 18.59
N LYS A 413 -7.86 -18.51 18.77
CA LYS A 413 -8.23 -19.84 19.25
C LYS A 413 -7.67 -20.95 18.35
N ALA A 414 -7.87 -20.81 17.04
CA ALA A 414 -7.38 -21.78 16.06
C ALA A 414 -5.85 -21.78 15.94
N LEU A 415 -5.18 -20.63 16.08
CA LEU A 415 -3.72 -20.54 16.11
C LEU A 415 -3.17 -21.35 17.28
N LYS A 416 -3.72 -21.18 18.49
CA LYS A 416 -3.35 -21.96 19.67
C LYS A 416 -3.51 -23.46 19.43
N GLU A 417 -4.69 -23.91 18.97
CA GLU A 417 -4.93 -25.32 18.66
C GLU A 417 -3.93 -25.88 17.64
N CYS A 418 -3.58 -25.11 16.60
CA CYS A 418 -2.62 -25.55 15.57
C CYS A 418 -1.18 -25.66 16.12
N ILE A 419 -0.82 -24.84 17.11
CA ILE A 419 0.50 -24.89 17.77
C ILE A 419 0.56 -26.07 18.75
N ASP A 420 -0.53 -26.37 19.46
CA ASP A 420 -0.62 -27.52 20.41
C ASP A 420 -0.59 -28.88 19.71
N LEU A 421 -0.87 -28.95 18.39
CA LEU A 421 -0.77 -30.19 17.60
C LEU A 421 0.67 -30.57 17.22
N LYS A 422 1.65 -29.73 17.49
CA LYS A 422 3.09 -29.94 17.27
C LYS A 422 3.83 -30.14 18.59
#